data_4c2a5db300a81211c5170addd63b30e9
#
_entry.id   4c2a5db300a81211c5170addd63b30e9
#
_cell.length_a   1.000
_cell.length_b   1.000
_cell.length_c   1.000
_cell.angle_alpha   90.00
_cell.angle_beta   90.00
_cell.angle_gamma   90.00
#
_symmetry.space_group_name_H-M   'P 1'
#
loop_
_entity.id
_entity.type
_entity.pdbx_description
1 polymer ?
#
loop_
_entity_poly.entity_id
_entity_poly.type
_entity_poly.pdbx_seq_one_letter_code
_entity_poly.pdbx_strand_id
1 'polypeptide(L)'
;MKGILIEKQDNGSRASITDIDEANLPAGDVTVRVEWSTLNYKDALAITGRSPVVRSFPLVPGIDFAGIVEASEHVQWKAGDHVILNGYGVGEKHWGGLAQRARVSGDWLVRTPAPLTSRDAMAVGTAGYTAMLCVLALERHGVTPAQGKVLVTGAAGGVGSVAIMLLAKRGYHVIASTGRPAESDYLRELGAQEIIDRAELSGP
;
A
#
# COMPACT_ATOMS: atom_id res chain seq x y z
N MET A 1 -21.04 5.66 9.60
CA MET A 1 -19.69 5.12 9.84
C MET A 1 -18.67 6.23 9.90
N LYS A 2 -17.59 6.08 10.69
CA LYS A 2 -16.49 7.06 10.70
C LYS A 2 -15.50 6.80 9.56
N GLY A 3 -14.97 7.87 8.97
CA GLY A 3 -13.97 7.79 7.91
C GLY A 3 -13.32 9.14 7.63
N ILE A 4 -12.28 9.14 6.80
CA ILE A 4 -11.72 10.35 6.21
C ILE A 4 -12.49 10.61 4.92
N LEU A 5 -13.08 11.78 4.77
CA LEU A 5 -13.75 12.19 3.53
C LEU A 5 -12.98 13.37 2.91
N ILE A 6 -12.67 13.25 1.63
CA ILE A 6 -12.06 14.32 0.83
C ILE A 6 -13.15 14.91 -0.05
N GLU A 7 -13.40 16.20 0.10
CA GLU A 7 -14.41 16.95 -0.62
C GLU A 7 -13.74 18.01 -1.51
N LYS A 8 -14.34 18.25 -2.67
CA LYS A 8 -13.91 19.32 -3.55
C LYS A 8 -14.28 20.68 -2.96
N GLN A 9 -13.39 21.64 -3.04
CA GLN A 9 -13.61 23.03 -2.69
C GLN A 9 -13.25 23.96 -3.87
N ASP A 10 -13.64 25.22 -3.81
CA ASP A 10 -13.36 26.21 -4.86
C ASP A 10 -11.85 26.30 -5.16
N ASN A 11 -11.02 26.22 -4.13
CA ASN A 11 -9.56 26.25 -4.23
C ASN A 11 -8.94 24.91 -3.75
N GLY A 12 -9.20 23.81 -4.48
CA GLY A 12 -8.57 22.53 -4.19
C GLY A 12 -9.49 21.49 -3.55
N SER A 13 -9.04 20.86 -2.48
CA SER A 13 -9.80 19.84 -1.74
C SER A 13 -9.53 19.95 -0.24
N ARG A 14 -10.47 19.46 0.55
CA ARG A 14 -10.35 19.38 2.01
C ARG A 14 -10.63 17.94 2.47
N ALA A 15 -9.73 17.41 3.27
CA ALA A 15 -9.93 16.16 3.99
C ALA A 15 -10.37 16.42 5.42
N SER A 16 -11.33 15.67 5.91
CA SER A 16 -11.82 15.72 7.30
C SER A 16 -12.18 14.34 7.81
N ILE A 17 -11.99 14.12 9.11
CA ILE A 17 -12.55 12.94 9.78
C ILE A 17 -14.01 13.29 10.10
N THR A 18 -14.94 12.49 9.58
CA THR A 18 -16.36 12.76 9.71
C THR A 18 -17.20 11.49 9.86
N ASP A 19 -18.44 11.64 10.26
CA ASP A 19 -19.43 10.58 10.17
C ASP A 19 -20.04 10.59 8.77
N ILE A 20 -19.86 9.49 8.07
CA ILE A 20 -20.33 9.29 6.68
C ILE A 20 -21.59 8.44 6.75
N ASP A 21 -22.67 8.89 6.08
CA ASP A 21 -23.87 8.08 5.92
C ASP A 21 -23.55 6.88 5.01
N GLU A 22 -23.88 5.69 5.49
CA GLU A 22 -23.64 4.44 4.76
C GLU A 22 -24.50 4.31 3.49
N ALA A 23 -25.59 5.06 3.40
CA ALA A 23 -26.37 5.18 2.17
C ALA A 23 -25.55 5.78 1.00
N ASN A 24 -24.50 6.56 1.31
CA ASN A 24 -23.60 7.16 0.33
C ASN A 24 -22.46 6.25 -0.12
N LEU A 25 -22.36 5.01 0.41
CA LEU A 25 -21.38 4.06 -0.09
C LEU A 25 -21.55 3.85 -1.60
N PRO A 26 -20.45 3.89 -2.37
CA PRO A 26 -20.53 3.75 -3.82
C PRO A 26 -21.09 2.38 -4.23
N ALA A 27 -21.44 2.24 -5.50
CA ALA A 27 -21.86 0.97 -6.07
C ALA A 27 -20.73 -0.08 -5.94
N GLY A 28 -21.12 -1.31 -5.61
CA GLY A 28 -20.24 -2.47 -5.44
C GLY A 28 -21.06 -3.64 -4.93
N ASP A 29 -20.58 -4.85 -5.17
CA ASP A 29 -21.27 -6.09 -4.85
C ASP A 29 -20.76 -6.76 -3.56
N VAL A 30 -19.70 -6.19 -2.93
CA VAL A 30 -19.19 -6.65 -1.62
C VAL A 30 -19.01 -5.47 -0.67
N THR A 31 -19.60 -5.57 0.51
CA THR A 31 -19.37 -4.64 1.63
C THR A 31 -18.44 -5.29 2.64
N VAL A 32 -17.34 -4.60 2.94
CA VAL A 32 -16.29 -5.06 3.86
C VAL A 32 -16.26 -4.17 5.08
N ARG A 33 -16.30 -4.75 6.27
CA ARG A 33 -15.92 -4.08 7.51
C ARG A 33 -14.40 -4.04 7.57
N VAL A 34 -13.86 -2.84 7.40
CA VAL A 34 -12.42 -2.62 7.41
C VAL A 34 -11.89 -2.77 8.84
N GLU A 35 -10.92 -3.65 9.02
CA GLU A 35 -10.26 -3.85 10.31
C GLU A 35 -8.93 -3.12 10.36
N TRP A 36 -8.18 -3.13 9.26
CA TRP A 36 -6.89 -2.48 9.11
C TRP A 36 -6.72 -1.91 7.71
N SER A 37 -6.04 -0.78 7.64
CA SER A 37 -5.56 -0.14 6.42
C SER A 37 -4.14 0.38 6.68
N THR A 38 -3.40 0.77 5.63
CA THR A 38 -2.07 1.37 5.78
C THR A 38 -2.08 2.82 5.32
N LEU A 39 -1.06 3.57 5.72
CA LEU A 39 -0.80 4.91 5.21
C LEU A 39 0.33 4.84 4.19
N ASN A 40 -0.01 5.05 2.94
CA ASN A 40 0.93 5.12 1.84
C ASN A 40 1.22 6.57 1.46
N TYR A 41 2.34 6.81 0.79
CA TYR A 41 2.69 8.15 0.28
C TYR A 41 1.58 8.75 -0.59
N LYS A 42 0.92 7.91 -1.37
CA LYS A 42 -0.22 8.29 -2.20
C LYS A 42 -1.41 8.80 -1.38
N ASP A 43 -1.70 8.17 -0.24
CA ASP A 43 -2.76 8.61 0.67
C ASP A 43 -2.45 9.98 1.27
N ALA A 44 -1.18 10.20 1.64
CA ALA A 44 -0.73 11.50 2.14
C ALA A 44 -0.87 12.60 1.07
N LEU A 45 -0.55 12.30 -0.19
CA LEU A 45 -0.76 13.24 -1.30
C LEU A 45 -2.24 13.54 -1.54
N ALA A 46 -3.10 12.53 -1.47
CA ALA A 46 -4.56 12.68 -1.61
C ALA A 46 -5.14 13.55 -0.49
N ILE A 47 -4.81 13.23 0.77
CA ILE A 47 -5.31 13.92 1.97
C ILE A 47 -4.84 15.38 2.02
N THR A 48 -3.60 15.64 1.62
CA THR A 48 -3.00 16.99 1.66
C THR A 48 -3.29 17.82 0.41
N GLY A 49 -3.83 17.23 -0.64
CA GLY A 49 -4.07 17.90 -1.93
C GLY A 49 -2.80 18.33 -2.66
N ARG A 50 -1.61 17.84 -2.25
CA ARG A 50 -0.31 18.22 -2.82
C ARG A 50 -0.05 17.67 -4.24
N SER A 51 -0.89 16.75 -4.69
CA SER A 51 -0.80 16.16 -6.03
C SER A 51 -2.21 15.74 -6.47
N PRO A 52 -2.54 15.75 -7.77
CA PRO A 52 -3.86 15.37 -8.28
C PRO A 52 -4.10 13.87 -8.26
N VAL A 53 -3.99 13.26 -7.07
CA VAL A 53 -4.26 11.83 -6.84
C VAL A 53 -5.77 11.56 -6.92
N VAL A 54 -6.56 12.42 -6.28
CA VAL A 54 -8.03 12.28 -6.23
C VAL A 54 -8.64 12.59 -7.59
N ARG A 55 -9.33 11.63 -8.17
CA ARG A 55 -9.93 11.72 -9.52
C ARG A 55 -11.45 11.87 -9.50
N SER A 56 -12.09 11.61 -8.36
CA SER A 56 -13.53 11.78 -8.16
C SER A 56 -13.80 12.31 -6.76
N PHE A 57 -14.82 13.13 -6.59
CA PHE A 57 -15.23 13.71 -5.32
C PHE A 57 -16.73 13.45 -5.07
N PRO A 58 -17.15 13.24 -3.81
CA PRO A 58 -16.30 13.05 -2.63
C PRO A 58 -15.56 11.71 -2.66
N LEU A 59 -14.43 11.59 -1.93
CA LEU A 59 -13.63 10.37 -1.89
C LEU A 59 -13.23 10.01 -0.46
N VAL A 60 -13.31 8.74 -0.12
CA VAL A 60 -12.62 8.16 1.03
C VAL A 60 -11.23 7.70 0.55
N PRO A 61 -10.12 8.21 1.11
CA PRO A 61 -8.78 7.78 0.75
C PRO A 61 -8.44 6.40 1.34
N GLY A 62 -7.22 5.91 1.09
CA GLY A 62 -6.73 4.61 1.54
C GLY A 62 -6.67 3.62 0.37
N ILE A 63 -5.45 3.41 -0.16
CA ILE A 63 -5.25 2.60 -1.37
C ILE A 63 -5.24 1.09 -1.10
N ASP A 64 -5.33 0.69 0.15
CA ASP A 64 -5.39 -0.70 0.57
C ASP A 64 -6.16 -0.87 1.88
N PHE A 65 -6.67 -2.05 2.10
CA PHE A 65 -7.27 -2.46 3.37
C PHE A 65 -7.36 -3.98 3.50
N ALA A 66 -7.54 -4.44 4.74
CA ALA A 66 -7.95 -5.80 5.07
C ALA A 66 -9.13 -5.76 6.04
N GLY A 67 -10.01 -6.73 5.94
CA GLY A 67 -11.19 -6.79 6.79
C GLY A 67 -12.05 -8.03 6.55
N ILE A 68 -13.28 -7.95 7.03
CA ILE A 68 -14.25 -9.05 6.98
C ILE A 68 -15.44 -8.64 6.13
N VAL A 69 -15.83 -9.50 5.20
CA VAL A 69 -17.05 -9.31 4.39
C VAL A 69 -18.26 -9.28 5.32
N GLU A 70 -19.05 -8.21 5.28
CA GLU A 70 -20.33 -8.08 6.00
C GLU A 70 -21.51 -8.51 5.12
N ALA A 71 -21.49 -8.14 3.83
CA ALA A 71 -22.51 -8.50 2.86
C ALA A 71 -21.89 -8.69 1.48
N SER A 72 -22.44 -9.63 0.70
CA SER A 72 -21.96 -9.92 -0.65
C SER A 72 -23.09 -10.41 -1.54
N GLU A 73 -23.11 -9.89 -2.78
CA GLU A 73 -23.85 -10.43 -3.91
C GLU A 73 -22.91 -11.15 -4.90
N HIS A 74 -21.59 -11.10 -4.64
CA HIS A 74 -20.57 -11.72 -5.49
C HIS A 74 -20.45 -13.22 -5.22
N VAL A 75 -20.35 -14.03 -6.28
CA VAL A 75 -20.36 -15.51 -6.20
C VAL A 75 -19.24 -16.13 -5.37
N GLN A 76 -18.08 -15.45 -5.27
CA GLN A 76 -16.90 -15.98 -4.58
C GLN A 76 -16.84 -15.59 -3.10
N TRP A 77 -17.67 -14.64 -2.65
CA TRP A 77 -17.58 -14.07 -1.32
C TRP A 77 -18.87 -14.21 -0.53
N LYS A 78 -18.72 -14.45 0.76
CA LYS A 78 -19.84 -14.51 1.72
C LYS A 78 -19.47 -13.79 3.02
N ALA A 79 -20.48 -13.40 3.78
CA ALA A 79 -20.30 -12.82 5.10
C ALA A 79 -19.39 -13.71 5.98
N GLY A 80 -18.42 -13.08 6.66
CA GLY A 80 -17.42 -13.74 7.48
C GLY A 80 -16.11 -14.06 6.74
N ASP A 81 -16.03 -13.94 5.42
CA ASP A 81 -14.76 -14.13 4.70
C ASP A 81 -13.76 -13.02 5.01
N HIS A 82 -12.50 -13.39 5.27
CA HIS A 82 -11.39 -12.47 5.47
C HIS A 82 -10.77 -12.10 4.13
N VAL A 83 -10.67 -10.81 3.85
CA VAL A 83 -10.24 -10.28 2.55
C VAL A 83 -9.23 -9.17 2.65
N ILE A 84 -8.44 -9.03 1.58
CA ILE A 84 -7.47 -7.97 1.35
C ILE A 84 -7.82 -7.30 0.03
N LEU A 85 -7.63 -5.99 -0.05
CA LEU A 85 -7.65 -5.23 -1.29
C LEU A 85 -6.42 -4.34 -1.39
N ASN A 86 -5.74 -4.43 -2.55
CA ASN A 86 -4.65 -3.53 -2.95
C ASN A 86 -4.87 -3.09 -4.40
N GLY A 87 -4.76 -1.80 -4.69
CA GLY A 87 -4.79 -1.31 -6.06
C GLY A 87 -6.19 -1.01 -6.61
N TYR A 88 -6.44 -1.29 -7.87
CA TYR A 88 -7.70 -1.05 -8.61
C TYR A 88 -8.20 0.41 -8.61
N GLY A 89 -7.34 1.37 -8.23
CA GLY A 89 -7.70 2.77 -8.12
C GLY A 89 -8.54 3.12 -6.89
N VAL A 90 -8.55 2.23 -5.88
CA VAL A 90 -9.12 2.48 -4.57
C VAL A 90 -8.29 3.58 -3.89
N GLY A 91 -8.96 4.55 -3.27
CA GLY A 91 -8.32 5.74 -2.73
C GLY A 91 -7.93 6.81 -3.76
N GLU A 92 -8.27 6.60 -5.06
CA GLU A 92 -8.02 7.55 -6.15
C GLU A 92 -9.31 7.95 -6.90
N LYS A 93 -10.00 6.97 -7.46
CA LYS A 93 -11.28 7.10 -8.18
C LYS A 93 -12.41 6.30 -7.55
N HIS A 94 -12.07 5.34 -6.71
CA HIS A 94 -12.99 4.55 -5.91
C HIS A 94 -12.72 4.81 -4.42
N TRP A 95 -13.76 4.75 -3.61
CA TRP A 95 -13.63 4.93 -2.17
C TRP A 95 -12.71 3.87 -1.56
N GLY A 96 -11.83 4.30 -0.64
CA GLY A 96 -10.74 3.51 -0.09
C GLY A 96 -10.97 3.01 1.33
N GLY A 97 -9.87 2.54 1.92
CA GLY A 97 -9.86 1.83 3.19
C GLY A 97 -9.75 2.70 4.45
N LEU A 98 -9.64 4.03 4.34
CA LEU A 98 -9.58 4.90 5.54
C LEU A 98 -10.99 5.28 6.05
N ALA A 99 -11.84 4.29 6.15
CA ALA A 99 -13.15 4.32 6.77
C ALA A 99 -13.48 2.96 7.42
N GLN A 100 -14.50 2.92 8.27
CA GLN A 100 -14.90 1.68 8.95
C GLN A 100 -15.50 0.63 8.01
N ARG A 101 -16.05 1.04 6.87
CA ARG A 101 -16.59 0.17 5.82
C ARG A 101 -16.16 0.63 4.45
N ALA A 102 -15.95 -0.33 3.55
CA ALA A 102 -15.74 -0.11 2.14
C ALA A 102 -16.73 -0.97 1.34
N ARG A 103 -17.30 -0.42 0.25
CA ARG A 103 -18.08 -1.19 -0.73
C ARG A 103 -17.34 -1.17 -2.06
N VAL A 104 -17.04 -2.36 -2.57
CA VAL A 104 -16.13 -2.56 -3.71
C VAL A 104 -16.63 -3.69 -4.62
N SER A 105 -16.00 -3.84 -5.79
CA SER A 105 -16.17 -5.05 -6.59
C SER A 105 -15.48 -6.24 -5.93
N GLY A 106 -16.17 -7.36 -5.84
CA GLY A 106 -15.62 -8.62 -5.32
C GLY A 106 -14.46 -9.16 -6.17
N ASP A 107 -14.39 -8.81 -7.45
CA ASP A 107 -13.27 -9.17 -8.33
C ASP A 107 -11.92 -8.54 -7.91
N TRP A 108 -11.96 -7.49 -7.10
CA TRP A 108 -10.75 -6.81 -6.60
C TRP A 108 -10.21 -7.42 -5.31
N LEU A 109 -10.98 -8.28 -4.69
CA LEU A 109 -10.66 -8.85 -3.39
C LEU A 109 -9.80 -10.11 -3.51
N VAL A 110 -8.92 -10.30 -2.56
CA VAL A 110 -8.11 -11.50 -2.39
C VAL A 110 -8.39 -12.06 -1.00
N ARG A 111 -8.55 -13.39 -0.89
CA ARG A 111 -8.70 -14.04 0.41
C ARG A 111 -7.42 -13.87 1.24
N THR A 112 -7.57 -13.47 2.49
CA THR A 112 -6.43 -13.39 3.41
C THR A 112 -5.86 -14.80 3.62
N PRO A 113 -4.57 -15.05 3.26
CA PRO A 113 -3.96 -16.36 3.44
C PRO A 113 -3.80 -16.68 4.92
N ALA A 114 -4.17 -17.91 5.33
CA ALA A 114 -3.82 -18.38 6.67
C ALA A 114 -2.28 -18.59 6.77
N PRO A 115 -1.61 -18.27 7.89
CA PRO A 115 -2.19 -17.86 9.18
C PRO A 115 -2.26 -16.32 9.36
N LEU A 116 -2.18 -15.51 8.30
CA LEU A 116 -2.15 -14.06 8.42
C LEU A 116 -3.46 -13.50 9.00
N THR A 117 -3.32 -12.55 9.92
CA THR A 117 -4.42 -11.69 10.36
C THR A 117 -4.58 -10.48 9.43
N SER A 118 -5.69 -9.75 9.51
CA SER A 118 -5.87 -8.49 8.80
C SER A 118 -4.77 -7.48 9.14
N ARG A 119 -4.28 -7.48 10.39
CA ARG A 119 -3.14 -6.66 10.83
C ARG A 119 -1.85 -7.05 10.11
N ASP A 120 -1.54 -8.33 10.03
CA ASP A 120 -0.34 -8.82 9.36
C ASP A 120 -0.39 -8.52 7.88
N ALA A 121 -1.55 -8.73 7.25
CA ALA A 121 -1.78 -8.40 5.85
C ALA A 121 -1.51 -6.91 5.57
N MET A 122 -1.95 -6.01 6.45
CA MET A 122 -1.71 -4.58 6.30
C MET A 122 -0.31 -4.16 6.77
N ALA A 123 0.37 -4.91 7.63
CA ALA A 123 1.80 -4.70 7.88
C ALA A 123 2.64 -4.95 6.61
N VAL A 124 2.24 -5.88 5.77
CA VAL A 124 2.78 -6.05 4.40
C VAL A 124 2.30 -4.92 3.49
N GLY A 125 1.00 -4.69 3.41
CA GLY A 125 0.35 -3.63 2.67
C GLY A 125 0.74 -3.54 1.20
N THR A 126 0.41 -2.42 0.58
CA THR A 126 0.77 -2.14 -0.82
C THR A 126 2.29 -2.03 -1.00
N ALA A 127 3.01 -1.53 0.00
CA ALA A 127 4.48 -1.41 -0.05
C ALA A 127 5.16 -2.78 -0.15
N GLY A 128 4.79 -3.72 0.73
CA GLY A 128 5.37 -5.07 0.74
C GLY A 128 4.96 -5.87 -0.50
N TYR A 129 3.72 -5.79 -0.92
CA TYR A 129 3.25 -6.38 -2.17
C TYR A 129 4.07 -5.88 -3.38
N THR A 130 4.27 -4.56 -3.49
CA THR A 130 5.05 -3.95 -4.57
C THR A 130 6.52 -4.39 -4.51
N ALA A 131 7.13 -4.40 -3.32
CA ALA A 131 8.50 -4.86 -3.15
C ALA A 131 8.68 -6.30 -3.61
N MET A 132 7.74 -7.19 -3.25
CA MET A 132 7.81 -8.59 -3.67
C MET A 132 7.64 -8.76 -5.19
N LEU A 133 6.78 -7.97 -5.82
CA LEU A 133 6.67 -7.98 -7.29
C LEU A 133 7.97 -7.58 -7.97
N CYS A 134 8.69 -6.57 -7.43
CA CYS A 134 9.99 -6.18 -7.95
C CYS A 134 11.02 -7.30 -7.82
N VAL A 135 11.10 -7.95 -6.65
CA VAL A 135 12.01 -9.08 -6.42
C VAL A 135 11.70 -10.24 -7.36
N LEU A 136 10.44 -10.62 -7.48
CA LEU A 136 10.03 -11.67 -8.40
C LEU A 136 10.33 -11.33 -9.87
N ALA A 137 10.22 -10.05 -10.26
CA ALA A 137 10.57 -9.61 -11.60
C ALA A 137 12.07 -9.80 -11.87
N LEU A 138 12.94 -9.41 -10.93
CA LEU A 138 14.40 -9.65 -11.05
C LEU A 138 14.69 -11.14 -11.23
N GLU A 139 14.13 -12.00 -10.40
CA GLU A 139 14.37 -13.45 -10.46
C GLU A 139 13.84 -14.07 -11.77
N ARG A 140 12.68 -13.65 -12.25
CA ARG A 140 12.14 -14.11 -13.53
C ARG A 140 13.01 -13.72 -14.72
N HIS A 141 13.76 -12.63 -14.60
CA HIS A 141 14.75 -12.20 -15.60
C HIS A 141 16.13 -12.82 -15.38
N GLY A 142 16.23 -13.83 -14.54
CA GLY A 142 17.46 -14.59 -14.31
C GLY A 142 18.47 -13.93 -13.37
N VAL A 143 18.10 -12.82 -12.69
CA VAL A 143 19.00 -12.21 -11.70
C VAL A 143 19.09 -13.12 -10.47
N THR A 144 20.33 -13.52 -10.14
CA THR A 144 20.62 -14.40 -9.00
C THR A 144 21.64 -13.75 -8.05
N PRO A 145 21.72 -14.19 -6.79
CA PRO A 145 22.71 -13.67 -5.83
C PRO A 145 24.17 -13.77 -6.31
N ALA A 146 24.49 -14.77 -7.14
CA ALA A 146 25.83 -14.99 -7.66
C ALA A 146 26.26 -13.99 -8.77
N GLN A 147 25.31 -13.25 -9.34
CA GLN A 147 25.58 -12.34 -10.46
C GLN A 147 26.02 -10.94 -10.02
N GLY A 148 25.99 -10.65 -8.72
CA GLY A 148 26.47 -9.37 -8.21
C GLY A 148 25.51 -8.69 -7.24
N LYS A 149 25.72 -7.41 -7.06
CA LYS A 149 25.01 -6.58 -6.08
C LYS A 149 23.70 -6.04 -6.66
N VAL A 150 22.68 -5.89 -5.82
CA VAL A 150 21.41 -5.27 -6.17
C VAL A 150 21.29 -3.92 -5.48
N LEU A 151 21.08 -2.87 -6.28
CA LEU A 151 20.85 -1.52 -5.78
C LEU A 151 19.36 -1.29 -5.49
N VAL A 152 19.06 -0.83 -4.28
CA VAL A 152 17.74 -0.39 -3.88
C VAL A 152 17.74 1.12 -3.66
N THR A 153 17.06 1.86 -4.54
CA THR A 153 16.85 3.31 -4.41
C THR A 153 15.64 3.61 -3.57
N GLY A 154 15.59 4.82 -2.96
CA GLY A 154 14.49 5.14 -2.03
C GLY A 154 14.43 4.16 -0.84
N ALA A 155 15.59 3.66 -0.45
CA ALA A 155 15.81 2.55 0.46
C ALA A 155 15.04 2.66 1.80
N ALA A 156 14.97 3.87 2.36
CA ALA A 156 14.28 4.15 3.61
C ALA A 156 12.77 4.42 3.46
N GLY A 157 12.21 4.22 2.26
CA GLY A 157 10.76 4.27 2.02
C GLY A 157 10.10 2.91 2.27
N GLY A 158 8.76 2.88 2.32
CA GLY A 158 8.00 1.64 2.59
C GLY A 158 8.36 0.50 1.63
N VAL A 159 8.40 0.75 0.31
CA VAL A 159 8.78 -0.27 -0.69
C VAL A 159 10.25 -0.65 -0.56
N GLY A 160 11.14 0.36 -0.43
CA GLY A 160 12.59 0.13 -0.37
C GLY A 160 13.00 -0.70 0.84
N SER A 161 12.49 -0.39 2.02
CA SER A 161 12.80 -1.12 3.25
C SER A 161 12.38 -2.59 3.18
N VAL A 162 11.17 -2.88 2.67
CA VAL A 162 10.73 -4.26 2.48
C VAL A 162 11.52 -4.96 1.38
N ALA A 163 11.88 -4.26 0.29
CA ALA A 163 12.71 -4.83 -0.76
C ALA A 163 14.09 -5.26 -0.23
N ILE A 164 14.72 -4.44 0.63
CA ILE A 164 15.99 -4.81 1.28
C ILE A 164 15.84 -6.10 2.08
N MET A 165 14.83 -6.17 2.96
CA MET A 165 14.59 -7.38 3.77
C MET A 165 14.37 -8.63 2.91
N LEU A 166 13.58 -8.51 1.85
CA LEU A 166 13.29 -9.63 0.95
C LEU A 166 14.56 -10.09 0.21
N LEU A 167 15.30 -9.16 -0.38
CA LEU A 167 16.54 -9.46 -1.11
C LEU A 167 17.60 -10.06 -0.19
N ALA A 168 17.83 -9.47 0.98
CA ALA A 168 18.78 -9.98 1.96
C ALA A 168 18.43 -11.40 2.44
N LYS A 169 17.14 -11.65 2.75
CA LYS A 169 16.66 -12.98 3.13
C LYS A 169 16.85 -14.02 2.03
N ARG A 170 16.87 -13.61 0.77
CA ARG A 170 17.08 -14.45 -0.41
C ARG A 170 18.55 -14.57 -0.81
N GLY A 171 19.46 -14.00 -0.01
CA GLY A 171 20.90 -14.12 -0.17
C GLY A 171 21.55 -13.13 -1.15
N TYR A 172 20.82 -12.11 -1.59
CA TYR A 172 21.38 -11.05 -2.43
C TYR A 172 22.28 -10.10 -1.62
N HIS A 173 23.34 -9.63 -2.24
CA HIS A 173 24.14 -8.51 -1.72
C HIS A 173 23.41 -7.19 -2.04
N VAL A 174 22.92 -6.49 -1.01
CA VAL A 174 22.08 -5.31 -1.18
C VAL A 174 22.86 -4.03 -0.91
N ILE A 175 22.84 -3.12 -1.89
CA ILE A 175 23.28 -1.73 -1.73
C ILE A 175 22.03 -0.87 -1.54
N ALA A 176 21.95 -0.13 -0.43
CA ALA A 176 20.83 0.78 -0.16
C ALA A 176 21.24 2.23 -0.44
N SER A 177 20.50 2.91 -1.32
CA SER A 177 20.69 4.33 -1.59
C SER A 177 19.65 5.18 -0.85
N THR A 178 20.14 6.10 -0.01
CA THR A 178 19.30 7.01 0.78
C THR A 178 19.84 8.43 0.74
N GLY A 179 18.95 9.43 0.76
CA GLY A 179 19.30 10.83 1.02
C GLY A 179 19.18 11.22 2.49
N ARG A 180 19.05 10.25 3.39
CA ARG A 180 18.91 10.43 4.84
C ARG A 180 19.94 9.59 5.58
N PRO A 181 21.17 10.08 5.72
CA PRO A 181 22.27 9.34 6.36
C PRO A 181 21.96 8.83 7.76
N ALA A 182 21.12 9.55 8.50
CA ALA A 182 20.69 9.14 9.84
C ALA A 182 19.91 7.80 9.88
N GLU A 183 19.45 7.31 8.75
CA GLU A 183 18.73 6.03 8.64
C GLU A 183 19.64 4.85 8.27
N SER A 184 20.96 5.08 8.16
CA SER A 184 21.91 4.05 7.72
C SER A 184 21.90 2.80 8.61
N ASP A 185 21.84 2.96 9.93
CA ASP A 185 21.81 1.83 10.86
C ASP A 185 20.54 1.00 10.70
N TYR A 186 19.38 1.65 10.59
CA TYR A 186 18.11 1.00 10.27
C TYR A 186 18.20 0.19 8.96
N LEU A 187 18.79 0.74 7.91
CA LEU A 187 18.91 0.04 6.63
C LEU A 187 19.86 -1.17 6.73
N ARG A 188 20.91 -1.10 7.57
CA ARG A 188 21.79 -2.24 7.87
C ARG A 188 21.05 -3.32 8.65
N GLU A 189 20.25 -2.96 9.65
CA GLU A 189 19.41 -3.89 10.39
C GLU A 189 18.43 -4.65 9.48
N LEU A 190 17.93 -3.99 8.43
CA LEU A 190 17.08 -4.61 7.41
C LEU A 190 17.84 -5.59 6.49
N GLY A 191 19.18 -5.55 6.50
CA GLY A 191 20.04 -6.45 5.75
C GLY A 191 20.79 -5.80 4.58
N ALA A 192 20.85 -4.47 4.47
CA ALA A 192 21.73 -3.81 3.51
C ALA A 192 23.19 -3.95 3.93
N GLN A 193 24.05 -4.47 3.04
CA GLN A 193 25.47 -4.61 3.28
C GLN A 193 26.25 -3.32 2.97
N GLU A 194 25.75 -2.52 2.05
CA GLU A 194 26.35 -1.24 1.68
C GLU A 194 25.31 -0.12 1.69
N ILE A 195 25.74 1.07 2.11
CA ILE A 195 24.92 2.28 2.06
C ILE A 195 25.64 3.31 1.22
N ILE A 196 24.93 3.92 0.27
CA ILE A 196 25.47 5.02 -0.55
C ILE A 196 24.55 6.24 -0.43
N ASP A 197 25.12 7.42 -0.54
CA ASP A 197 24.31 8.65 -0.63
C ASP A 197 23.60 8.68 -1.99
N ARG A 198 22.34 9.10 -1.97
CA ARG A 198 21.55 9.31 -3.19
C ARG A 198 22.23 10.25 -4.17
N ALA A 199 23.00 11.24 -3.67
CA ALA A 199 23.72 12.19 -4.49
C ALA A 199 24.79 11.53 -5.38
N GLU A 200 25.35 10.40 -4.96
CA GLU A 200 26.33 9.64 -5.75
C GLU A 200 25.73 9.03 -7.03
N LEU A 201 24.40 8.91 -7.09
CA LEU A 201 23.67 8.41 -8.27
C LEU A 201 23.23 9.52 -9.23
N SER A 202 23.38 10.78 -8.85
CA SER A 202 23.17 11.93 -9.73
C SER A 202 24.43 12.14 -10.56
N GLY A 203 24.56 11.39 -11.64
CA GLY A 203 25.60 11.62 -12.66
C GLY A 203 25.35 12.90 -13.45
N PRO A 204 26.37 13.35 -14.24
CA PRO A 204 26.22 14.50 -15.13
C PRO A 204 25.15 14.26 -16.18
#